data_87d3f9cf440fe6f4762fef42048a3b24
#
_entry.id   87d3f9cf440fe6f4762fef42048a3b24
#
_cell.length_a   1.000
_cell.length_b   1.000
_cell.length_c   1.000
_cell.angle_alpha   90.00
_cell.angle_beta   90.00
_cell.angle_gamma   90.00
#
_symmetry.space_group_name_H-M   'P 1'
#
loop_
_entity.id
_entity.type
_entity.pdbx_description
1 polymer ?
#
loop_
_entity_poly.entity_id
_entity_poly.type
_entity_poly.pdbx_seq_one_letter_code
_entity_poly.pdbx_strand_id
1 'polypeptide(L)'
;MLNLNFNPKKTTRLFGLENEFNFLKKIIFSDKFPKTLMLTGNRGVGKSTMISHLMHYYFDKKTYNENENTFANESFFLNQFIENLFPNILYLNGSDYRNVRIDDIRKIINDLNKSPIKKDKRFIILDDIDSFNINSLNALLKIIEDPGKNNFFILINNKSNKLLNTIKSRSIEIKIMINNKDRLSISTSLLKYFNQDRIFDENLVSITPGNFLKFNYIFLSLIHISEPTILRSLSYA
;
A
#
# COMPACT_ATOMS: atom_id res chain seq x y z
N MET A 1 7.88 -20.87 -6.18
CA MET A 1 7.37 -19.47 -6.06
C MET A 1 7.99 -18.87 -4.82
N LEU A 2 8.79 -17.82 -4.98
CA LEU A 2 9.36 -17.06 -3.86
C LEU A 2 8.20 -16.39 -3.10
N ASN A 3 7.92 -16.85 -1.89
CA ASN A 3 6.92 -16.27 -1.01
C ASN A 3 7.42 -14.92 -0.50
N LEU A 4 7.28 -13.88 -1.34
CA LEU A 4 7.57 -12.50 -0.99
C LEU A 4 6.48 -12.00 -0.04
N ASN A 5 6.68 -12.23 1.25
CA ASN A 5 5.71 -11.84 2.30
C ASN A 5 5.75 -10.34 2.64
N PHE A 6 6.13 -9.48 1.67
CA PHE A 6 6.12 -8.02 1.83
C PHE A 6 4.73 -7.44 1.55
N ASN A 7 3.73 -7.92 2.30
CA ASN A 7 2.37 -7.41 2.18
C ASN A 7 2.24 -6.12 3.02
N PRO A 8 1.90 -4.97 2.39
CA PRO A 8 1.69 -3.71 3.10
C PRO A 8 0.67 -3.79 4.23
N LYS A 9 -0.34 -4.66 4.12
CA LYS A 9 -1.37 -4.86 5.16
C LYS A 9 -0.85 -5.61 6.39
N LYS A 10 0.22 -6.42 6.23
CA LYS A 10 0.84 -7.22 7.30
C LYS A 10 2.03 -6.52 7.95
N THR A 11 2.48 -5.39 7.42
CA THR A 11 3.61 -4.65 7.99
C THR A 11 3.13 -3.88 9.21
N THR A 12 3.48 -4.35 10.40
CA THR A 12 2.94 -3.86 11.68
C THR A 12 3.56 -2.56 12.16
N ARG A 13 4.63 -2.08 11.54
CA ARG A 13 5.29 -0.82 11.85
C ARG A 13 5.38 0.07 10.62
N LEU A 14 5.02 1.34 10.77
CA LEU A 14 5.22 2.35 9.74
C LEU A 14 6.65 2.88 9.81
N PHE A 15 7.33 2.90 8.66
CA PHE A 15 8.70 3.43 8.53
C PHE A 15 8.69 4.67 7.65
N GLY A 16 9.09 5.79 8.23
CA GLY A 16 9.01 7.09 7.57
C GLY A 16 7.57 7.56 7.34
N LEU A 17 7.42 8.65 6.63
CA LEU A 17 6.12 9.26 6.30
C LEU A 17 5.31 9.73 7.54
N GLU A 18 5.99 9.99 8.67
CA GLU A 18 5.35 10.39 9.93
C GLU A 18 4.57 11.70 9.77
N ASN A 19 5.07 12.64 8.99
CA ASN A 19 4.42 13.93 8.77
C ASN A 19 3.11 13.76 8.00
N GLU A 20 3.14 13.03 6.89
CA GLU A 20 1.98 12.74 6.06
C GLU A 20 0.96 11.90 6.82
N PHE A 21 1.44 10.90 7.55
CA PHE A 21 0.58 10.06 8.38
C PHE A 21 -0.10 10.83 9.50
N ASN A 22 0.64 11.68 10.22
CA ASN A 22 0.08 12.53 11.27
C ASN A 22 -0.93 13.53 10.73
N PHE A 23 -0.70 14.06 9.53
CA PHE A 23 -1.68 14.90 8.85
C PHE A 23 -2.96 14.12 8.56
N LEU A 24 -2.87 12.91 7.98
CA LEU A 24 -4.02 12.07 7.67
C LEU A 24 -4.77 11.63 8.94
N LYS A 25 -4.06 11.30 10.03
CA LYS A 25 -4.68 10.99 11.33
C LYS A 25 -5.55 12.12 11.85
N LYS A 26 -5.11 13.38 11.69
CA LYS A 26 -5.85 14.56 12.15
C LYS A 26 -7.17 14.77 11.40
N ILE A 27 -7.20 14.44 10.11
CA ILE A 27 -8.37 14.74 9.27
C ILE A 27 -9.32 13.57 9.08
N ILE A 28 -8.89 12.31 9.30
CA ILE A 28 -9.72 11.13 8.98
C ILE A 28 -11.03 11.06 9.75
N PHE A 29 -11.06 11.56 10.99
CA PHE A 29 -12.27 11.62 11.81
C PHE A 29 -13.13 12.86 11.57
N SER A 30 -12.59 13.85 10.86
CA SER A 30 -13.29 15.11 10.60
C SER A 30 -14.07 15.05 9.28
N ASP A 31 -14.96 16.03 9.08
CA ASP A 31 -15.66 16.24 7.82
C ASP A 31 -14.75 16.82 6.73
N LYS A 32 -13.54 17.24 7.09
CA LYS A 32 -12.51 17.76 6.17
C LYS A 32 -11.78 16.65 5.40
N PHE A 33 -12.02 15.37 5.71
CA PHE A 33 -11.41 14.29 4.93
C PHE A 33 -11.98 14.32 3.49
N PRO A 34 -11.13 14.42 2.47
CA PRO A 34 -11.60 14.58 1.09
C PRO A 34 -12.36 13.36 0.60
N LYS A 35 -13.38 13.59 -0.21
CA LYS A 35 -14.15 12.50 -0.85
C LYS A 35 -13.28 11.62 -1.73
N THR A 36 -12.28 12.22 -2.37
CA THR A 36 -11.28 11.50 -3.16
C THR A 36 -9.89 12.04 -2.81
N LEU A 37 -9.13 11.22 -2.12
CA LEU A 37 -7.73 11.44 -1.78
C LEU A 37 -6.85 10.68 -2.76
N MET A 38 -5.82 11.31 -3.31
CA MET A 38 -4.81 10.64 -4.14
C MET A 38 -3.42 10.78 -3.52
N LEU A 39 -2.75 9.66 -3.27
CA LEU A 39 -1.36 9.61 -2.86
C LEU A 39 -0.48 9.33 -4.08
N THR A 40 0.37 10.28 -4.45
CA THR A 40 1.25 10.15 -5.60
C THR A 40 2.71 10.09 -5.18
N GLY A 41 3.45 9.11 -5.67
CA GLY A 41 4.89 8.94 -5.40
C GLY A 41 5.42 7.66 -6.01
N ASN A 42 6.74 7.51 -6.09
CA ASN A 42 7.34 6.32 -6.68
C ASN A 42 6.89 5.03 -5.96
N ARG A 43 6.84 3.91 -6.71
CA ARG A 43 6.54 2.59 -6.13
C ARG A 43 7.57 2.26 -5.05
N GLY A 44 7.13 1.71 -3.92
CA GLY A 44 8.01 1.28 -2.83
C GLY A 44 8.38 2.37 -1.81
N VAL A 45 7.78 3.58 -1.86
CA VAL A 45 8.00 4.62 -0.84
C VAL A 45 7.13 4.44 0.43
N GLY A 46 6.26 3.43 0.50
CA GLY A 46 5.46 3.13 1.70
C GLY A 46 4.00 3.62 1.68
N LYS A 47 3.48 4.14 0.55
CA LYS A 47 2.10 4.67 0.46
C LYS A 47 1.03 3.67 0.89
N SER A 48 1.08 2.44 0.37
CA SER A 48 0.09 1.38 0.68
C SER A 48 0.18 0.95 2.14
N THR A 49 1.40 0.89 2.72
CA THR A 49 1.61 0.62 4.14
C THR A 49 1.03 1.74 5.00
N MET A 50 1.26 3.01 4.64
CA MET A 50 0.72 4.16 5.35
C MET A 50 -0.82 4.15 5.35
N ILE A 51 -1.47 3.81 4.22
CA ILE A 51 -2.93 3.68 4.18
C ILE A 51 -3.42 2.49 5.00
N SER A 52 -2.69 1.36 5.02
CA SER A 52 -3.03 0.24 5.88
C SER A 52 -2.99 0.64 7.36
N HIS A 53 -1.97 1.36 7.79
CA HIS A 53 -1.89 1.93 9.15
C HIS A 53 -3.02 2.91 9.44
N LEU A 54 -3.42 3.74 8.46
CA LEU A 54 -4.53 4.67 8.61
C LEU A 54 -5.87 3.95 8.82
N MET A 55 -6.08 2.81 8.12
CA MET A 55 -7.28 1.98 8.32
C MET A 55 -7.27 1.31 9.70
N HIS A 56 -6.14 0.80 10.16
CA HIS A 56 -5.99 0.29 11.52
C HIS A 56 -6.29 1.37 12.55
N TYR A 57 -5.71 2.55 12.41
CA TYR A 57 -5.94 3.67 13.31
C TYR A 57 -7.42 4.10 13.35
N TYR A 58 -8.12 4.01 12.22
CA TYR A 58 -9.53 4.39 12.14
C TYR A 58 -10.48 3.33 12.70
N PHE A 59 -10.31 2.06 12.32
CA PHE A 59 -11.26 0.98 12.64
C PHE A 59 -10.90 0.17 13.88
N ASP A 60 -9.63 0.14 14.26
CA ASP A 60 -9.12 -0.65 15.39
C ASP A 60 -8.10 0.13 16.23
N LYS A 61 -8.50 1.33 16.63
CA LYS A 61 -7.65 2.25 17.40
C LYS A 61 -7.12 1.63 18.70
N LYS A 62 -7.83 0.68 19.30
CA LYS A 62 -7.45 0.05 20.57
C LYS A 62 -6.18 -0.77 20.46
N THR A 63 -5.93 -1.38 19.30
CA THR A 63 -4.73 -2.20 19.04
C THR A 63 -3.60 -1.39 18.41
N TYR A 64 -3.82 -0.08 18.15
CA TYR A 64 -2.87 0.80 17.51
C TYR A 64 -2.07 1.64 18.52
N ASN A 65 -0.74 1.50 18.49
CA ASN A 65 0.17 2.35 19.28
C ASN A 65 0.53 3.62 18.47
N GLU A 66 -0.03 4.75 18.88
CA GLU A 66 0.17 6.03 18.19
C GLU A 66 1.60 6.59 18.33
N ASN A 67 2.32 6.27 19.42
CA ASN A 67 3.66 6.78 19.67
C ASN A 67 4.71 6.13 18.75
N GLU A 68 4.53 4.83 18.48
CA GLU A 68 5.47 4.05 17.69
C GLU A 68 4.97 3.82 16.25
N ASN A 69 3.75 4.25 15.94
CA ASN A 69 3.06 3.95 14.69
C ASN A 69 3.09 2.44 14.40
N THR A 70 2.66 1.62 15.38
CA THR A 70 2.60 0.16 15.29
C THR A 70 1.21 -0.35 15.62
N PHE A 71 0.86 -1.55 15.14
CA PHE A 71 -0.34 -2.26 15.54
C PHE A 71 -0.02 -3.72 15.88
N ALA A 72 -0.90 -4.37 16.63
CA ALA A 72 -0.74 -5.77 17.03
C ALA A 72 -0.87 -6.72 15.83
N ASN A 73 -0.05 -7.77 15.79
CA ASN A 73 -0.07 -8.79 14.72
C ASN A 73 -1.38 -9.59 14.67
N GLU A 74 -2.14 -9.59 15.77
CA GLU A 74 -3.35 -10.37 15.91
C GLU A 74 -4.49 -9.44 16.32
N SER A 75 -5.36 -9.12 15.37
CA SER A 75 -6.64 -8.47 15.65
C SER A 75 -7.70 -8.98 14.69
N PHE A 76 -8.95 -8.95 15.12
CA PHE A 76 -10.08 -9.32 14.27
C PHE A 76 -10.17 -8.43 13.03
N PHE A 77 -9.88 -7.13 13.19
CA PHE A 77 -9.82 -6.19 12.07
C PHE A 77 -8.73 -6.59 11.07
N LEU A 78 -7.52 -6.86 11.55
CA LEU A 78 -6.39 -7.21 10.69
C LEU A 78 -6.70 -8.43 9.82
N ASN A 79 -7.23 -9.50 10.41
CA ASN A 79 -7.57 -10.72 9.69
C ASN A 79 -8.59 -10.46 8.58
N GLN A 80 -9.67 -9.73 8.88
CA GLN A 80 -10.67 -9.36 7.88
C GLN A 80 -10.12 -8.41 6.81
N PHE A 81 -9.25 -7.48 7.19
CA PHE A 81 -8.66 -6.52 6.25
C PHE A 81 -7.67 -7.19 5.28
N ILE A 82 -6.87 -8.14 5.75
CA ILE A 82 -5.94 -8.91 4.89
C ILE A 82 -6.73 -9.70 3.83
N GLU A 83 -7.79 -10.38 4.25
CA GLU A 83 -8.65 -11.21 3.40
C GLU A 83 -9.66 -10.41 2.55
N ASN A 84 -9.66 -9.07 2.61
CA ASN A 84 -10.63 -8.18 1.96
C ASN A 84 -12.10 -8.46 2.36
N LEU A 85 -12.32 -8.91 3.60
CA LEU A 85 -13.65 -9.24 4.13
C LEU A 85 -14.23 -8.14 5.02
N PHE A 86 -13.45 -7.09 5.34
CA PHE A 86 -13.93 -6.01 6.21
C PHE A 86 -14.97 -5.14 5.47
N PRO A 87 -16.23 -5.04 5.98
CA PRO A 87 -17.35 -4.54 5.16
C PRO A 87 -17.28 -3.05 4.81
N ASN A 88 -16.53 -2.27 5.60
CA ASN A 88 -16.36 -0.84 5.35
C ASN A 88 -15.08 -0.50 4.56
N ILE A 89 -14.38 -1.50 4.05
CA ILE A 89 -13.22 -1.30 3.17
C ILE A 89 -13.38 -2.15 1.92
N LEU A 90 -13.40 -1.49 0.76
CA LEU A 90 -13.27 -2.14 -0.54
C LEU A 90 -11.85 -1.89 -1.05
N TYR A 91 -11.08 -2.95 -1.26
CA TYR A 91 -9.69 -2.85 -1.68
C TYR A 91 -9.48 -3.52 -3.03
N LEU A 92 -8.93 -2.79 -3.99
CA LEU A 92 -8.55 -3.29 -5.30
C LEU A 92 -7.12 -2.86 -5.62
N ASN A 93 -6.28 -3.81 -6.00
CA ASN A 93 -4.89 -3.56 -6.35
C ASN A 93 -4.66 -3.85 -7.84
N GLY A 94 -4.19 -2.87 -8.59
CA GLY A 94 -3.91 -3.00 -10.02
C GLY A 94 -2.79 -4.00 -10.35
N SER A 95 -1.89 -4.26 -9.40
CA SER A 95 -0.80 -5.22 -9.58
C SER A 95 -1.25 -6.68 -9.47
N ASP A 96 -2.34 -6.97 -8.77
CA ASP A 96 -2.86 -8.34 -8.60
C ASP A 96 -3.55 -8.86 -9.87
N TYR A 97 -3.97 -7.95 -10.72
CA TYR A 97 -4.60 -8.23 -12.00
C TYR A 97 -3.69 -7.76 -13.13
N ARG A 98 -3.43 -8.59 -14.13
CA ARG A 98 -2.66 -8.18 -15.32
C ARG A 98 -3.27 -6.95 -16.02
N ASN A 99 -4.60 -6.71 -15.81
CA ASN A 99 -5.34 -5.49 -16.11
C ASN A 99 -6.62 -5.48 -15.27
N VAL A 100 -6.83 -4.46 -14.45
CA VAL A 100 -8.13 -4.24 -13.81
C VAL A 100 -9.18 -3.99 -14.89
N ARG A 101 -10.19 -4.85 -14.97
CA ARG A 101 -11.24 -4.80 -15.97
C ARG A 101 -12.40 -3.91 -15.51
N ILE A 102 -13.18 -3.45 -16.46
CA ILE A 102 -14.38 -2.65 -16.17
C ILE A 102 -15.36 -3.39 -15.25
N ASP A 103 -15.41 -4.72 -15.32
CA ASP A 103 -16.29 -5.54 -14.48
C ASP A 103 -15.86 -5.53 -12.99
N ASP A 104 -14.57 -5.37 -12.72
CA ASP A 104 -14.08 -5.22 -11.34
C ASP A 104 -14.55 -3.87 -10.75
N ILE A 105 -14.54 -2.82 -11.56
CA ILE A 105 -15.10 -1.52 -11.16
C ILE A 105 -16.62 -1.61 -11.00
N ARG A 106 -17.33 -2.31 -11.90
CA ARG A 106 -18.78 -2.52 -11.77
C ARG A 106 -19.15 -3.27 -10.48
N LYS A 107 -18.35 -4.26 -10.05
CA LYS A 107 -18.56 -4.92 -8.75
C LYS A 107 -18.47 -3.93 -7.61
N ILE A 108 -17.44 -3.06 -7.62
CA ILE A 108 -17.32 -2.00 -6.61
C ILE A 108 -18.56 -1.10 -6.63
N ILE A 109 -19.03 -0.67 -7.81
CA ILE A 109 -20.26 0.14 -7.94
C ILE A 109 -21.45 -0.57 -7.30
N ASN A 110 -21.65 -1.85 -7.60
CA ASN A 110 -22.75 -2.63 -7.05
C ASN A 110 -22.64 -2.75 -5.51
N ASP A 111 -21.43 -2.88 -4.97
CA ASP A 111 -21.22 -2.94 -3.53
C ASP A 111 -21.41 -1.57 -2.85
N LEU A 112 -21.14 -0.47 -3.55
CA LEU A 112 -21.43 0.88 -3.06
C LEU A 112 -22.93 1.18 -2.96
N ASN A 113 -23.75 0.57 -3.82
CA ASN A 113 -25.21 0.69 -3.79
C ASN A 113 -25.84 -0.07 -2.60
N LYS A 114 -25.09 -1.00 -1.97
CA LYS A 114 -25.51 -1.65 -0.73
C LYS A 114 -25.24 -0.72 0.45
N SER A 115 -26.17 -0.59 1.36
CA SER A 115 -25.97 0.19 2.60
C SER A 115 -24.77 -0.34 3.38
N PRO A 116 -23.90 0.53 3.93
CA PRO A 116 -22.83 0.09 4.81
C PRO A 116 -23.44 -0.56 6.06
N ILE A 117 -22.82 -1.64 6.54
CA ILE A 117 -23.31 -2.43 7.70
C ILE A 117 -23.35 -1.57 8.99
N LYS A 118 -22.47 -0.58 9.09
CA LYS A 118 -22.50 0.46 10.12
C LYS A 118 -22.56 1.82 9.41
N LYS A 119 -23.22 2.81 10.06
CA LYS A 119 -23.32 4.19 9.54
C LYS A 119 -21.96 4.94 9.48
N ASP A 120 -20.84 4.21 9.52
CA ASP A 120 -19.48 4.74 9.47
C ASP A 120 -19.03 5.05 8.04
N LYS A 121 -17.91 5.72 7.92
CA LYS A 121 -17.24 5.95 6.62
C LYS A 121 -16.90 4.61 5.97
N ARG A 122 -17.11 4.52 4.66
CA ARG A 122 -16.64 3.41 3.83
C ARG A 122 -15.48 3.91 2.98
N PHE A 123 -14.36 3.20 3.02
CA PHE A 123 -13.17 3.52 2.24
C PHE A 123 -13.03 2.60 1.04
N ILE A 124 -12.85 3.19 -0.13
CA ILE A 124 -12.59 2.50 -1.39
C ILE A 124 -11.12 2.77 -1.74
N ILE A 125 -10.28 1.78 -1.52
CA ILE A 125 -8.84 1.88 -1.71
C ILE A 125 -8.50 1.27 -3.05
N LEU A 126 -8.03 2.09 -3.99
CA LEU A 126 -7.58 1.68 -5.32
C LEU A 126 -6.06 1.85 -5.39
N ASP A 127 -5.37 0.74 -5.11
CA ASP A 127 -3.90 0.71 -5.14
C ASP A 127 -3.41 0.46 -6.57
N ASP A 128 -2.30 1.11 -6.93
CA ASP A 128 -1.70 1.00 -8.26
C ASP A 128 -2.65 1.44 -9.40
N ILE A 129 -3.40 2.54 -9.15
CA ILE A 129 -4.45 3.01 -10.07
C ILE A 129 -3.92 3.32 -11.47
N ASP A 130 -2.65 3.67 -11.60
CA ASP A 130 -1.98 3.94 -12.87
C ASP A 130 -1.75 2.67 -13.72
N SER A 131 -2.03 1.47 -13.16
CA SER A 131 -2.06 0.19 -13.88
C SER A 131 -3.45 -0.17 -14.41
N PHE A 132 -4.48 0.61 -14.10
CA PHE A 132 -5.85 0.34 -14.57
C PHE A 132 -5.99 0.68 -16.05
N ASN A 133 -6.77 -0.11 -16.80
CA ASN A 133 -7.05 0.21 -18.19
C ASN A 133 -7.95 1.46 -18.32
N ILE A 134 -7.92 2.10 -19.47
CA ILE A 134 -8.64 3.36 -19.72
C ILE A 134 -10.15 3.26 -19.53
N ASN A 135 -10.74 2.11 -19.87
CA ASN A 135 -12.18 1.88 -19.73
C ASN A 135 -12.59 1.80 -18.26
N SER A 136 -11.76 1.15 -17.43
CA SER A 136 -11.93 1.07 -15.97
C SER A 136 -11.79 2.45 -15.33
N LEU A 137 -10.80 3.25 -15.75
CA LEU A 137 -10.61 4.62 -15.29
C LEU A 137 -11.80 5.51 -15.66
N ASN A 138 -12.33 5.39 -16.86
CA ASN A 138 -13.51 6.16 -17.29
C ASN A 138 -14.79 5.75 -16.52
N ALA A 139 -14.97 4.46 -16.23
CA ALA A 139 -16.08 3.99 -15.39
C ALA A 139 -15.96 4.53 -13.94
N LEU A 140 -14.74 4.62 -13.41
CA LEU A 140 -14.45 5.15 -12.09
C LEU A 140 -14.79 6.64 -11.97
N LEU A 141 -14.61 7.43 -13.03
CA LEU A 141 -14.90 8.88 -13.01
C LEU A 141 -16.32 9.18 -12.54
N LYS A 142 -17.31 8.42 -13.00
CA LYS A 142 -18.73 8.63 -12.63
C LYS A 142 -18.98 8.48 -11.13
N ILE A 143 -18.21 7.59 -10.47
CA ILE A 143 -18.38 7.31 -9.04
C ILE A 143 -17.59 8.31 -8.20
N ILE A 144 -16.44 8.76 -8.70
CA ILE A 144 -15.61 9.76 -8.02
C ILE A 144 -16.31 11.14 -8.03
N GLU A 145 -17.09 11.45 -9.07
CA GLU A 145 -17.88 12.68 -9.16
C GLU A 145 -18.98 12.77 -8.11
N ASP A 146 -19.68 11.65 -7.88
CA ASP A 146 -20.73 11.56 -6.85
C ASP A 146 -20.58 10.26 -6.03
N PRO A 147 -19.65 10.22 -5.08
CA PRO A 147 -19.37 9.03 -4.29
C PRO A 147 -20.45 8.70 -3.25
N GLY A 148 -21.46 9.57 -3.10
CA GLY A 148 -22.44 9.48 -2.05
C GLY A 148 -21.91 9.93 -0.67
N LYS A 149 -22.79 9.95 0.35
CA LYS A 149 -22.51 10.62 1.63
C LYS A 149 -21.34 9.99 2.41
N ASN A 150 -21.29 8.67 2.52
CA ASN A 150 -20.37 7.96 3.43
C ASN A 150 -19.22 7.25 2.71
N ASN A 151 -19.10 7.37 1.41
CA ASN A 151 -18.03 6.75 0.63
C ASN A 151 -16.86 7.71 0.42
N PHE A 152 -15.64 7.20 0.61
CA PHE A 152 -14.39 7.96 0.48
C PHE A 152 -13.40 7.15 -0.34
N PHE A 153 -12.88 7.73 -1.40
CA PHE A 153 -11.92 7.10 -2.29
C PHE A 153 -10.49 7.44 -1.87
N ILE A 154 -9.63 6.43 -1.81
CA ILE A 154 -8.19 6.59 -1.60
C ILE A 154 -7.48 5.96 -2.80
N LEU A 155 -6.88 6.80 -3.64
CA LEU A 155 -6.20 6.41 -4.86
C LEU A 155 -4.69 6.40 -4.60
N ILE A 156 -4.01 5.30 -4.93
CA ILE A 156 -2.55 5.21 -4.82
C ILE A 156 -1.96 5.15 -6.22
N ASN A 157 -1.28 6.24 -6.59
CA ASN A 157 -0.61 6.41 -7.87
C ASN A 157 0.90 6.17 -7.71
N ASN A 158 1.42 5.16 -8.39
CA ASN A 158 2.83 4.75 -8.33
C ASN A 158 3.69 5.38 -9.44
N LYS A 159 3.10 6.22 -10.29
CA LYS A 159 3.77 6.88 -11.44
C LYS A 159 4.39 5.89 -12.44
N SER A 160 3.93 4.66 -12.48
CA SER A 160 4.40 3.68 -13.46
C SER A 160 3.87 4.00 -14.86
N ASN A 161 2.65 4.53 -14.92
CA ASN A 161 2.00 4.99 -16.14
C ASN A 161 1.38 6.39 -15.95
N LYS A 162 1.06 7.04 -17.09
CA LYS A 162 0.41 8.35 -17.07
C LYS A 162 -1.08 8.20 -16.69
N LEU A 163 -1.43 8.75 -15.54
CA LEU A 163 -2.83 8.78 -15.09
C LEU A 163 -3.61 9.89 -15.80
N LEU A 164 -4.91 9.64 -16.07
CA LEU A 164 -5.82 10.61 -16.69
C LEU A 164 -5.91 11.91 -15.87
N ASN A 165 -5.82 13.04 -16.54
CA ASN A 165 -5.97 14.35 -15.90
C ASN A 165 -7.36 14.55 -15.28
N THR A 166 -8.39 13.92 -15.85
CA THR A 166 -9.75 13.94 -15.33
C THR A 166 -9.89 13.29 -13.95
N ILE A 167 -9.09 12.27 -13.60
CA ILE A 167 -9.02 11.70 -12.26
C ILE A 167 -8.27 12.64 -11.33
N LYS A 168 -7.14 13.21 -11.79
CA LYS A 168 -6.34 14.14 -10.98
C LYS A 168 -7.13 15.37 -10.57
N SER A 169 -7.92 15.94 -11.50
CA SER A 169 -8.72 17.15 -11.23
C SER A 169 -9.86 16.93 -10.23
N ARG A 170 -10.27 15.67 -9.99
CA ARG A 170 -11.33 15.28 -9.05
C ARG A 170 -10.80 14.73 -7.72
N SER A 171 -9.49 14.76 -7.53
CA SER A 171 -8.83 14.24 -6.32
C SER A 171 -7.99 15.30 -5.64
N ILE A 172 -7.94 15.28 -4.32
CA ILE A 172 -6.96 16.03 -3.57
C ILE A 172 -5.67 15.22 -3.52
N GLU A 173 -4.62 15.73 -4.16
CA GLU A 173 -3.34 15.04 -4.29
C GLU A 173 -2.40 15.37 -3.13
N ILE A 174 -1.87 14.35 -2.47
CA ILE A 174 -0.72 14.42 -1.57
C ILE A 174 0.47 13.75 -2.27
N LYS A 175 1.52 14.53 -2.51
CA LYS A 175 2.76 14.01 -3.11
C LYS A 175 3.67 13.45 -2.02
N ILE A 176 4.00 12.18 -2.14
CA ILE A 176 4.90 11.47 -1.24
C ILE A 176 6.30 11.44 -1.86
N MET A 177 7.24 12.13 -1.22
CA MET A 177 8.62 12.20 -1.64
C MET A 177 9.53 11.89 -0.46
N ILE A 178 10.54 11.07 -0.67
CA ILE A 178 11.54 10.72 0.35
C ILE A 178 12.88 11.26 -0.13
N ASN A 179 13.57 12.03 0.72
CA ASN A 179 14.92 12.49 0.43
C ASN A 179 15.94 11.35 0.62
N ASN A 180 17.16 11.53 0.15
CA ASN A 180 18.17 10.47 0.17
C ASN A 180 18.55 10.02 1.60
N LYS A 181 18.60 10.92 2.56
CA LYS A 181 18.94 10.60 3.96
C LYS A 181 17.87 9.71 4.58
N ASP A 182 16.61 10.10 4.44
CA ASP A 182 15.49 9.32 4.97
C ASP A 182 15.37 7.98 4.23
N ARG A 183 15.61 7.95 2.92
CA ARG A 183 15.62 6.73 2.11
C ARG A 183 16.59 5.69 2.69
N LEU A 184 17.83 6.08 2.97
CA LEU A 184 18.86 5.19 3.53
C LEU A 184 18.48 4.70 4.93
N SER A 185 17.99 5.60 5.78
CA SER A 185 17.53 5.27 7.13
C SER A 185 16.37 4.28 7.13
N ILE A 186 15.37 4.52 6.28
CA ILE A 186 14.20 3.64 6.13
C ILE A 186 14.61 2.27 5.58
N SER A 187 15.48 2.22 4.57
CA SER A 187 15.97 0.96 4.00
C SER A 187 16.68 0.10 5.04
N THR A 188 17.56 0.70 5.84
CA THR A 188 18.26 0.01 6.95
C THR A 188 17.25 -0.51 7.99
N SER A 189 16.27 0.30 8.36
CA SER A 189 15.23 -0.08 9.32
C SER A 189 14.37 -1.22 8.82
N LEU A 190 14.04 -1.24 7.51
CA LEU A 190 13.27 -2.31 6.87
C LEU A 190 14.05 -3.63 6.85
N LEU A 191 15.35 -3.62 6.49
CA LEU A 191 16.18 -4.82 6.54
C LEU A 191 16.19 -5.42 7.95
N LYS A 192 16.38 -4.58 8.97
CA LYS A 192 16.36 -5.01 10.37
C LYS A 192 15.00 -5.58 10.78
N TYR A 193 13.90 -4.93 10.40
CA TYR A 193 12.55 -5.39 10.72
C TYR A 193 12.21 -6.74 10.09
N PHE A 194 12.65 -6.96 8.83
CA PHE A 194 12.43 -8.22 8.12
C PHE A 194 13.56 -9.26 8.34
N ASN A 195 14.50 -8.96 9.24
CA ASN A 195 15.63 -9.83 9.59
C ASN A 195 16.42 -10.29 8.36
N GLN A 196 16.78 -9.33 7.49
CA GLN A 196 17.54 -9.56 6.27
C GLN A 196 18.94 -8.96 6.38
N ASP A 197 19.94 -9.74 5.98
CA ASP A 197 21.29 -9.24 5.79
C ASP A 197 21.36 -8.35 4.56
N ARG A 198 22.20 -7.30 4.62
CA ARG A 198 22.45 -6.42 3.50
C ARG A 198 23.42 -7.08 2.53
N ILE A 199 23.01 -7.24 1.25
CA ILE A 199 23.85 -7.84 0.22
C ILE A 199 24.55 -6.78 -0.62
N PHE A 200 23.89 -5.65 -0.91
CA PHE A 200 24.48 -4.60 -1.74
C PHE A 200 24.30 -3.22 -1.11
N ASP A 201 25.20 -2.31 -1.51
CA ASP A 201 25.20 -0.94 -1.00
C ASP A 201 24.09 -0.12 -1.69
N GLU A 202 23.12 0.32 -0.92
CA GLU A 202 22.02 1.18 -1.37
C GLU A 202 22.48 2.59 -1.81
N ASN A 203 23.69 2.99 -1.45
CA ASN A 203 24.27 4.25 -1.92
C ASN A 203 24.59 4.21 -3.42
N LEU A 204 24.86 3.02 -3.96
CA LEU A 204 25.17 2.81 -5.38
C LEU A 204 23.92 2.87 -6.26
N VAL A 205 22.71 2.72 -5.68
CA VAL A 205 21.47 2.62 -6.45
C VAL A 205 20.39 3.52 -5.85
N SER A 206 19.92 4.49 -6.64
CA SER A 206 18.82 5.37 -6.23
C SER A 206 17.46 4.69 -6.40
N ILE A 207 17.16 3.70 -5.54
CA ILE A 207 15.88 2.99 -5.52
C ILE A 207 15.12 3.28 -4.24
N THR A 208 13.80 3.10 -4.27
CA THR A 208 12.93 3.32 -3.12
C THR A 208 13.13 2.23 -2.04
N PRO A 209 12.90 2.52 -0.75
CA PRO A 209 13.14 1.55 0.33
C PRO A 209 12.45 0.21 0.15
N GLY A 210 11.18 0.20 -0.27
CA GLY A 210 10.45 -1.04 -0.49
C GLY A 210 10.96 -1.84 -1.71
N ASN A 211 11.44 -1.17 -2.76
CA ASN A 211 12.07 -1.85 -3.89
C ASN A 211 13.45 -2.38 -3.49
N PHE A 212 14.23 -1.61 -2.72
CA PHE A 212 15.50 -2.07 -2.18
C PHE A 212 15.33 -3.37 -1.38
N LEU A 213 14.36 -3.40 -0.45
CA LEU A 213 14.05 -4.59 0.34
C LEU A 213 13.71 -5.81 -0.54
N LYS A 214 12.88 -5.61 -1.57
CA LYS A 214 12.52 -6.69 -2.51
C LYS A 214 13.72 -7.22 -3.29
N PHE A 215 14.56 -6.34 -3.83
CA PHE A 215 15.77 -6.74 -4.55
C PHE A 215 16.75 -7.47 -3.63
N ASN A 216 16.98 -6.93 -2.43
CA ASN A 216 17.86 -7.56 -1.44
C ASN A 216 17.41 -8.99 -1.13
N TYR A 217 16.10 -9.21 -0.94
CA TYR A 217 15.53 -10.54 -0.71
C TYR A 217 15.70 -11.50 -1.91
N ILE A 218 15.50 -11.01 -3.13
CA ILE A 218 15.68 -11.82 -4.34
C ILE A 218 17.13 -12.28 -4.45
N PHE A 219 18.10 -11.38 -4.24
CA PHE A 219 19.51 -11.73 -4.29
C PHE A 219 19.90 -12.72 -3.19
N LEU A 220 19.44 -12.53 -1.94
CA LEU A 220 19.63 -13.52 -0.86
C LEU A 220 19.14 -14.91 -1.26
N SER A 221 17.95 -14.99 -1.81
CA SER A 221 17.37 -16.27 -2.21
C SER A 221 18.14 -16.93 -3.35
N LEU A 222 18.72 -16.17 -4.27
CA LEU A 222 19.56 -16.71 -5.36
C LEU A 222 20.88 -17.24 -4.83
N ILE A 223 21.52 -16.56 -3.87
CA ILE A 223 22.77 -17.02 -3.23
C ILE A 223 22.52 -18.35 -2.52
N HIS A 224 21.46 -18.47 -1.71
CA HIS A 224 21.12 -19.72 -1.01
C HIS A 224 20.78 -20.88 -1.94
N ILE A 225 20.28 -20.63 -3.15
CA ILE A 225 20.03 -21.67 -4.15
C ILE A 225 21.35 -22.17 -4.79
N SER A 226 22.37 -21.33 -4.93
CA SER A 226 23.65 -21.65 -5.55
C SER A 226 24.63 -22.36 -4.60
N GLU A 227 24.54 -22.13 -3.28
CA GLU A 227 25.45 -22.74 -2.29
C GLU A 227 25.40 -24.30 -2.19
N PRO A 228 24.24 -24.98 -2.24
CA PRO A 228 24.24 -26.44 -2.10
C PRO A 228 24.90 -27.20 -3.26
N THR A 229 25.09 -26.58 -4.41
CA THR A 229 25.78 -27.20 -5.57
C THR A 229 27.29 -27.13 -5.42
N ILE A 230 27.84 -26.12 -4.75
CA ILE A 230 29.30 -25.97 -4.56
C ILE A 230 29.80 -26.90 -3.46
N LEU A 231 29.06 -27.08 -2.35
CA LEU A 231 29.46 -27.97 -1.27
C LEU A 231 29.40 -29.47 -1.66
N ARG A 232 28.50 -29.87 -2.56
CA ARG A 232 28.48 -31.23 -3.09
C ARG A 232 29.63 -31.55 -4.04
N SER A 233 30.15 -30.56 -4.75
CA SER A 233 31.32 -30.78 -5.65
C SER A 233 32.65 -30.88 -4.88
N LEU A 234 32.74 -30.32 -3.66
CA LEU A 234 33.94 -30.42 -2.81
C LEU A 234 33.98 -31.66 -1.93
N SER A 235 32.89 -32.39 -1.81
CA SER A 235 32.85 -33.65 -1.03
C SER A 235 33.20 -34.94 -1.85
N TYR A 236 33.51 -34.78 -3.14
CA TYR A 236 33.93 -35.82 -4.07
C TYR A 236 35.35 -35.64 -4.63
N ALA A 237 36.19 -34.78 -4.00
CA ALA A 237 37.60 -34.64 -4.34
C ALA A 237 38.49 -35.23 -3.25
#